data_640948d02bc669c5e4341c1ecfbfbec3
#
_entry.id   640948d02bc669c5e4341c1ecfbfbec3
#
_cell.length_a   1.000
_cell.length_b   1.000
_cell.length_c   1.000
_cell.angle_alpha   90.00
_cell.angle_beta   90.00
_cell.angle_gamma   90.00
#
_symmetry.space_group_name_H-M   'P 1'
#
loop_
_entity.id
_entity.type
_entity.pdbx_description
1 polymer ?
#
loop_
_entity_poly.entity_id
_entity_poly.type
_entity_poly.pdbx_seq_one_letter_code
_entity_poly.pdbx_strand_id
1 'polypeptide(L)'
;MNDPVSVLVVGAGPVGLSAALALTQAGVAVRIVDASSDVDKRLRASTFHPPTLDMIATLGLARPLTKQGLPVPQFQMRQHESGEHVTFDLTEISDATDHPFRLQVEQHHYCELAIEALAKLGVDVKFDTAVESVAQDDDTVTATLHNGTICAKWLVGADGSGSAVRKSLGLDYGGRTYTHSSVLVSTPFPFHEHLEDISDVSYCWSERGPFSLLRLRDFWRVSLYPGVEGLTEAASRDRVIDWLAHIHADARDTELLNVSPYRVHERCVDRFRVGRVFLAGDAAHLNPPSGGLGMNGGIHDAMNLSAKLLRVLNGADDKLLDQYDRQRRTLACKRIIPQAAANRARMSTTGRFQQLDSLKQHRTIASDKQ
;
A
#
# COMPACT_ATOMS: atom_id res chain seq x y z
N MET A 1 31.70 12.02 -18.49
CA MET A 1 30.93 11.94 -17.23
C MET A 1 29.61 12.63 -17.54
N ASN A 2 28.48 11.92 -17.44
CA ASN A 2 27.18 12.57 -17.62
C ASN A 2 26.94 13.48 -16.41
N ASP A 3 26.42 14.69 -16.65
CA ASP A 3 26.04 15.59 -15.58
C ASP A 3 25.11 14.89 -14.58
N PRO A 4 25.26 15.14 -13.26
CA PRO A 4 24.43 14.50 -12.25
C PRO A 4 22.97 14.89 -12.45
N VAL A 5 22.06 13.92 -12.44
CA VAL A 5 20.62 14.20 -12.46
C VAL A 5 20.21 14.87 -11.15
N SER A 6 19.13 15.66 -11.17
CA SER A 6 18.69 16.32 -9.94
C SER A 6 18.22 15.31 -8.90
N VAL A 7 17.41 14.32 -9.30
CA VAL A 7 16.88 13.30 -8.41
C VAL A 7 16.92 11.93 -9.09
N LEU A 8 17.52 10.95 -8.41
CA LEU A 8 17.41 9.54 -8.75
C LEU A 8 16.32 8.90 -7.88
N VAL A 9 15.35 8.24 -8.51
CA VAL A 9 14.33 7.41 -7.83
C VAL A 9 14.68 5.95 -8.06
N VAL A 10 14.78 5.19 -6.98
CA VAL A 10 15.05 3.74 -7.00
C VAL A 10 13.79 3.00 -6.60
N GLY A 11 13.22 2.25 -7.54
CA GLY A 11 11.96 1.53 -7.41
C GLY A 11 10.82 2.17 -8.20
N ALA A 12 10.22 1.43 -9.12
CA ALA A 12 9.08 1.82 -9.95
C ALA A 12 7.74 1.22 -9.45
N GLY A 13 7.62 1.02 -8.15
CA GLY A 13 6.35 0.78 -7.47
C GLY A 13 5.54 2.08 -7.32
N PRO A 14 4.33 2.02 -6.73
CA PRO A 14 3.44 3.19 -6.64
C PRO A 14 4.07 4.39 -5.92
N VAL A 15 4.96 4.14 -4.98
CA VAL A 15 5.64 5.18 -4.19
C VAL A 15 6.68 5.92 -5.03
N GLY A 16 7.58 5.17 -5.69
CA GLY A 16 8.62 5.76 -6.53
C GLY A 16 8.04 6.46 -7.75
N LEU A 17 7.04 5.87 -8.39
CA LEU A 17 6.33 6.48 -9.51
C LEU A 17 5.61 7.77 -9.12
N SER A 18 4.98 7.81 -7.94
CA SER A 18 4.37 9.06 -7.42
C SER A 18 5.41 10.16 -7.22
N ALA A 19 6.56 9.82 -6.61
CA ALA A 19 7.65 10.78 -6.41
C ALA A 19 8.24 11.25 -7.73
N ALA A 20 8.53 10.33 -8.65
CA ALA A 20 9.08 10.65 -9.95
C ALA A 20 8.14 11.56 -10.76
N LEU A 21 6.85 11.23 -10.82
CA LEU A 21 5.86 11.99 -11.57
C LEU A 21 5.66 13.39 -10.97
N ALA A 22 5.51 13.50 -9.65
CA ALA A 22 5.35 14.78 -8.97
C ALA A 22 6.54 15.73 -9.23
N LEU A 23 7.76 15.22 -9.18
CA LEU A 23 8.97 16.00 -9.44
C LEU A 23 9.12 16.36 -10.93
N THR A 24 8.85 15.40 -11.83
CA THR A 24 8.95 15.63 -13.29
C THR A 24 7.93 16.65 -13.76
N GLN A 25 6.68 16.60 -13.28
CA GLN A 25 5.65 17.62 -13.59
C GLN A 25 6.04 19.01 -13.12
N ALA A 26 6.86 19.11 -12.08
CA ALA A 26 7.42 20.37 -11.58
C ALA A 26 8.72 20.81 -12.31
N GLY A 27 9.11 20.12 -13.39
CA GLY A 27 10.29 20.47 -14.20
C GLY A 27 11.63 19.99 -13.63
N VAL A 28 11.64 19.11 -12.62
CA VAL A 28 12.87 18.54 -12.06
C VAL A 28 13.40 17.44 -12.97
N ALA A 29 14.72 17.43 -13.25
CA ALA A 29 15.39 16.35 -13.95
C ALA A 29 15.43 15.09 -13.10
N VAL A 30 14.58 14.11 -13.41
CA VAL A 30 14.44 12.85 -12.70
C VAL A 30 14.95 11.70 -13.55
N ARG A 31 15.60 10.74 -12.91
CA ARG A 31 15.83 9.40 -13.46
C ARG A 31 15.18 8.39 -12.51
N ILE A 32 14.50 7.41 -13.07
CA ILE A 32 13.87 6.31 -12.29
C ILE A 32 14.37 4.96 -12.80
N VAL A 33 14.75 4.08 -11.86
CA VAL A 33 15.25 2.73 -12.13
C VAL A 33 14.51 1.70 -11.30
N ASP A 34 14.34 0.49 -11.83
CA ASP A 34 13.78 -0.64 -11.10
C ASP A 34 14.53 -1.94 -11.44
N ALA A 35 14.66 -2.80 -10.45
CA ALA A 35 15.33 -4.10 -10.58
C ALA A 35 14.50 -5.13 -11.35
N SER A 36 13.19 -4.98 -11.40
CA SER A 36 12.29 -5.87 -12.15
C SER A 36 12.32 -5.55 -13.64
N SER A 37 11.90 -6.53 -14.45
CA SER A 37 11.83 -6.39 -15.91
C SER A 37 10.59 -5.63 -16.38
N ASP A 38 9.58 -5.49 -15.53
CA ASP A 38 8.29 -4.85 -15.84
C ASP A 38 7.53 -4.54 -14.55
N VAL A 39 6.37 -3.94 -14.67
CA VAL A 39 5.41 -3.68 -13.58
C VAL A 39 5.04 -4.99 -12.86
N ASP A 40 5.09 -4.97 -11.54
CA ASP A 40 4.71 -6.12 -10.71
C ASP A 40 3.18 -6.31 -10.72
N LYS A 41 2.70 -7.31 -11.46
CA LYS A 41 1.27 -7.70 -11.59
C LYS A 41 0.82 -8.75 -10.57
N ARG A 42 1.70 -9.16 -9.65
CA ARG A 42 1.31 -10.08 -8.56
C ARG A 42 0.28 -9.43 -7.65
N LEU A 43 -0.48 -10.25 -6.91
CA LEU A 43 -1.44 -9.73 -5.93
C LEU A 43 -0.73 -8.85 -4.89
N ARG A 44 -1.02 -7.55 -4.96
CA ARG A 44 -0.53 -6.52 -4.05
C ARG A 44 -1.72 -5.75 -3.46
N ALA A 45 -1.50 -4.52 -3.00
CA ALA A 45 -2.59 -3.64 -2.59
C ALA A 45 -3.60 -3.42 -3.72
N SER A 46 -4.86 -3.20 -3.35
CA SER A 46 -5.95 -2.93 -4.30
C SER A 46 -6.93 -1.87 -3.81
N THR A 47 -6.64 -1.20 -2.69
CA THR A 47 -7.53 -0.21 -2.12
C THR A 47 -6.83 1.14 -2.06
N PHE A 48 -7.38 2.13 -2.76
CA PHE A 48 -6.98 3.53 -2.64
C PHE A 48 -8.00 4.26 -1.76
N HIS A 49 -7.49 4.95 -0.74
CA HIS A 49 -8.33 5.71 0.20
C HIS A 49 -8.58 7.14 -0.29
N PRO A 50 -9.66 7.82 0.17
CA PRO A 50 -9.99 9.19 -0.23
C PRO A 50 -8.81 10.16 -0.24
N PRO A 51 -8.01 10.33 0.83
CA PRO A 51 -6.89 11.26 0.81
C PRO A 51 -5.79 10.90 -0.22
N THR A 52 -5.63 9.61 -0.53
CA THR A 52 -4.68 9.18 -1.55
C THR A 52 -5.20 9.51 -2.94
N LEU A 53 -6.50 9.33 -3.19
CA LEU A 53 -7.14 9.72 -4.44
C LEU A 53 -7.02 11.22 -4.68
N ASP A 54 -7.23 12.06 -3.65
CA ASP A 54 -7.02 13.50 -3.74
C ASP A 54 -5.57 13.86 -4.10
N MET A 55 -4.59 13.17 -3.49
CA MET A 55 -3.17 13.37 -3.81
C MET A 55 -2.85 12.98 -5.26
N ILE A 56 -3.28 11.81 -5.71
CA ILE A 56 -3.01 11.37 -7.09
C ILE A 56 -3.86 12.13 -8.13
N ALA A 57 -4.93 12.80 -7.72
CA ALA A 57 -5.66 13.74 -8.56
C ALA A 57 -4.79 14.93 -8.95
N THR A 58 -3.91 15.41 -8.05
CA THR A 58 -2.94 16.47 -8.37
C THR A 58 -1.92 16.03 -9.41
N LEU A 59 -1.71 14.73 -9.58
CA LEU A 59 -0.87 14.12 -10.61
C LEU A 59 -1.63 13.84 -11.92
N GLY A 60 -2.95 14.11 -11.96
CA GLY A 60 -3.82 13.82 -13.10
C GLY A 60 -4.24 12.34 -13.20
N LEU A 61 -3.97 11.51 -12.19
CA LEU A 61 -4.16 10.05 -12.26
C LEU A 61 -5.45 9.54 -11.61
N ALA A 62 -6.12 10.29 -10.74
CA ALA A 62 -7.31 9.80 -10.04
C ALA A 62 -8.45 9.43 -11.00
N ARG A 63 -8.78 10.32 -11.94
CA ARG A 63 -9.86 10.09 -12.92
C ARG A 63 -9.61 8.88 -13.85
N PRO A 64 -8.45 8.72 -14.52
CA PRO A 64 -8.18 7.54 -15.31
C PRO A 64 -8.15 6.25 -14.47
N LEU A 65 -7.64 6.29 -13.25
CA LEU A 65 -7.62 5.12 -12.35
C LEU A 65 -9.03 4.71 -11.92
N THR A 66 -9.89 5.69 -11.57
CA THR A 66 -11.29 5.43 -11.19
C THR A 66 -12.08 4.75 -12.30
N LYS A 67 -11.78 5.05 -13.57
CA LYS A 67 -12.41 4.36 -14.72
C LYS A 67 -12.03 2.89 -14.83
N GLN A 68 -10.91 2.48 -14.26
CA GLN A 68 -10.42 1.09 -14.30
C GLN A 68 -10.86 0.30 -13.06
N GLY A 69 -11.19 0.98 -11.97
CA GLY A 69 -11.57 0.38 -10.69
C GLY A 69 -13.06 0.42 -10.39
N LEU A 70 -13.39 -0.01 -9.20
CA LEU A 70 -14.72 0.02 -8.60
C LEU A 70 -14.74 1.05 -7.45
N PRO A 71 -15.42 2.19 -7.58
CA PRO A 71 -15.66 3.10 -6.46
C PRO A 71 -16.61 2.47 -5.45
N VAL A 72 -16.19 2.40 -4.20
CA VAL A 72 -16.95 1.82 -3.09
C VAL A 72 -17.15 2.87 -2.01
N PRO A 73 -18.35 3.51 -1.95
CA PRO A 73 -18.62 4.56 -0.98
C PRO A 73 -18.86 4.03 0.44
N GLN A 74 -19.17 2.75 0.57
CA GLN A 74 -19.49 2.15 1.87
C GLN A 74 -18.62 0.94 2.16
N PHE A 75 -18.27 0.73 3.43
CA PHE A 75 -17.65 -0.51 3.90
C PHE A 75 -18.29 -0.94 5.21
N GLN A 76 -18.22 -2.22 5.52
CA GLN A 76 -18.83 -2.75 6.73
C GLN A 76 -17.87 -3.56 7.61
N MET A 77 -18.22 -3.59 8.89
CA MET A 77 -17.75 -4.57 9.88
C MET A 77 -18.90 -5.52 10.14
N ARG A 78 -18.67 -6.84 10.03
CA ARG A 78 -19.75 -7.84 10.05
C ARG A 78 -19.39 -9.03 10.92
N GLN A 79 -20.35 -9.49 11.71
CA GLN A 79 -20.32 -10.81 12.31
C GLN A 79 -21.02 -11.78 11.33
N HIS A 80 -20.29 -12.74 10.81
CA HIS A 80 -20.68 -13.52 9.64
C HIS A 80 -21.93 -14.38 9.88
N GLU A 81 -21.95 -15.18 10.98
CA GLU A 81 -22.99 -16.15 11.23
C GLU A 81 -24.34 -15.51 11.61
N SER A 82 -24.33 -14.34 12.23
CA SER A 82 -25.58 -13.64 12.57
C SER A 82 -26.04 -12.67 11.48
N GLY A 83 -25.15 -12.30 10.55
CA GLY A 83 -25.39 -11.23 9.57
C GLY A 83 -25.38 -9.83 10.19
N GLU A 84 -25.22 -9.70 11.52
CA GLU A 84 -25.15 -8.38 12.16
C GLU A 84 -23.94 -7.60 11.66
N HIS A 85 -24.16 -6.34 11.26
CA HIS A 85 -23.11 -5.50 10.72
C HIS A 85 -23.27 -4.02 11.10
N VAL A 86 -22.22 -3.26 10.86
CA VAL A 86 -22.19 -1.81 10.91
C VAL A 86 -21.57 -1.31 9.60
N THR A 87 -22.29 -0.45 8.91
CA THR A 87 -21.85 0.17 7.66
C THR A 87 -21.31 1.58 7.95
N PHE A 88 -20.16 1.88 7.36
CA PHE A 88 -19.57 3.21 7.34
C PHE A 88 -19.76 3.80 5.95
N ASP A 89 -20.40 4.95 5.88
CA ASP A 89 -20.67 5.68 4.65
C ASP A 89 -19.66 6.81 4.47
N LEU A 90 -18.79 6.69 3.47
CA LEU A 90 -17.78 7.70 3.17
C LEU A 90 -18.37 8.94 2.49
N THR A 91 -19.63 8.90 2.02
CA THR A 91 -20.28 10.10 1.49
C THR A 91 -20.49 11.16 2.55
N GLU A 92 -20.50 10.77 3.83
CA GLU A 92 -20.57 11.71 4.98
C GLU A 92 -19.34 12.64 5.09
N ILE A 93 -18.22 12.32 4.41
CA ILE A 93 -17.03 13.17 4.37
C ILE A 93 -16.84 13.89 3.02
N SER A 94 -17.92 14.05 2.26
CA SER A 94 -17.90 14.70 0.93
C SER A 94 -17.55 16.20 0.98
N ASP A 95 -17.59 16.83 2.13
CA ASP A 95 -17.11 18.19 2.38
C ASP A 95 -15.58 18.28 2.55
N ALA A 96 -14.93 17.16 2.86
CA ALA A 96 -13.48 17.08 3.13
C ALA A 96 -12.66 16.45 1.98
N THR A 97 -13.30 15.84 0.98
CA THR A 97 -12.63 15.15 -0.15
C THR A 97 -13.50 15.15 -1.41
N ASP A 98 -12.86 15.28 -2.56
CA ASP A 98 -13.51 15.11 -3.87
C ASP A 98 -13.76 13.62 -4.21
N HIS A 99 -13.23 12.69 -3.41
CA HIS A 99 -13.31 11.25 -3.62
C HIS A 99 -13.87 10.54 -2.37
N PRO A 100 -15.16 10.75 -2.01
CA PRO A 100 -15.76 10.18 -0.80
C PRO A 100 -16.05 8.67 -0.97
N PHE A 101 -15.07 7.90 -1.39
CA PHE A 101 -15.15 6.44 -1.60
C PHE A 101 -13.76 5.80 -1.52
N ARG A 102 -13.71 4.51 -1.27
CA ARG A 102 -12.53 3.68 -1.52
C ARG A 102 -12.56 3.20 -2.96
N LEU A 103 -11.47 3.39 -3.69
CA LEU A 103 -11.37 2.82 -5.02
C LEU A 103 -10.71 1.45 -4.94
N GLN A 104 -11.44 0.42 -5.39
CA GLN A 104 -10.94 -0.94 -5.50
C GLN A 104 -10.40 -1.17 -6.90
N VAL A 105 -9.08 -1.19 -7.03
CA VAL A 105 -8.35 -1.41 -8.27
C VAL A 105 -6.95 -1.95 -7.93
N GLU A 106 -6.45 -2.88 -8.71
CA GLU A 106 -5.13 -3.44 -8.45
C GLU A 106 -4.02 -2.41 -8.65
N GLN A 107 -3.01 -2.50 -7.79
CA GLN A 107 -1.89 -1.55 -7.74
C GLN A 107 -1.19 -1.35 -9.10
N HIS A 108 -1.08 -2.40 -9.92
CA HIS A 108 -0.37 -2.32 -11.20
C HIS A 108 -1.04 -1.35 -12.18
N HIS A 109 -2.37 -1.20 -12.16
CA HIS A 109 -3.07 -0.21 -12.99
C HIS A 109 -2.61 1.22 -12.69
N TYR A 110 -2.41 1.53 -11.41
CA TYR A 110 -1.85 2.83 -11.04
C TYR A 110 -0.41 2.99 -11.57
N CYS A 111 0.41 1.94 -11.44
CA CYS A 111 1.80 1.97 -11.92
C CYS A 111 1.85 2.17 -13.44
N GLU A 112 1.04 1.45 -14.21
CA GLU A 112 0.96 1.58 -15.66
C GLU A 112 0.56 3.01 -16.08
N LEU A 113 -0.47 3.59 -15.46
CA LEU A 113 -0.88 4.98 -15.72
C LEU A 113 0.21 6.00 -15.38
N ALA A 114 0.93 5.78 -14.27
CA ALA A 114 2.02 6.68 -13.86
C ALA A 114 3.23 6.61 -14.83
N ILE A 115 3.55 5.41 -15.33
CA ILE A 115 4.59 5.20 -16.34
C ILE A 115 4.21 5.89 -17.66
N GLU A 116 2.98 5.73 -18.13
CA GLU A 116 2.49 6.44 -19.31
C GLU A 116 2.55 7.96 -19.15
N ALA A 117 2.22 8.48 -17.96
CA ALA A 117 2.30 9.90 -17.68
C ALA A 117 3.75 10.40 -17.68
N LEU A 118 4.69 9.64 -17.11
CA LEU A 118 6.14 9.95 -17.15
C LEU A 118 6.68 9.92 -18.57
N ALA A 119 6.33 8.91 -19.36
CA ALA A 119 6.76 8.81 -20.76
C ALA A 119 6.31 10.02 -21.60
N LYS A 120 5.09 10.53 -21.39
CA LYS A 120 4.59 11.77 -22.03
C LYS A 120 5.39 13.00 -21.65
N LEU A 121 6.09 12.99 -20.53
CA LEU A 121 6.99 14.04 -20.05
C LEU A 121 8.46 13.77 -20.42
N GLY A 122 8.74 12.73 -21.21
CA GLY A 122 10.07 12.37 -21.67
C GLY A 122 10.92 11.61 -20.64
N VAL A 123 10.30 11.02 -19.64
CA VAL A 123 10.99 10.21 -18.62
C VAL A 123 10.54 8.75 -18.74
N ASP A 124 11.47 7.88 -19.14
CA ASP A 124 11.26 6.43 -19.19
C ASP A 124 11.77 5.77 -17.92
N VAL A 125 11.00 4.80 -17.42
CA VAL A 125 11.45 3.89 -16.35
C VAL A 125 12.51 2.95 -16.92
N LYS A 126 13.67 2.89 -16.30
CA LYS A 126 14.73 1.93 -16.64
C LYS A 126 14.55 0.68 -15.81
N PHE A 127 13.81 -0.28 -16.36
CA PHE A 127 13.67 -1.63 -15.83
C PHE A 127 14.98 -2.43 -15.99
N ASP A 128 15.05 -3.63 -15.44
CA ASP A 128 16.25 -4.48 -15.40
C ASP A 128 17.51 -3.75 -14.88
N THR A 129 17.28 -2.76 -13.99
CA THR A 129 18.33 -1.86 -13.51
C THR A 129 18.35 -1.88 -11.97
N ALA A 130 18.95 -2.92 -11.42
CA ALA A 130 19.11 -3.10 -9.99
C ALA A 130 20.19 -2.15 -9.43
N VAL A 131 19.85 -1.42 -8.37
CA VAL A 131 20.84 -0.73 -7.55
C VAL A 131 21.43 -1.72 -6.55
N GLU A 132 22.73 -1.89 -6.56
CA GLU A 132 23.47 -2.80 -5.68
C GLU A 132 23.91 -2.10 -4.39
N SER A 133 24.37 -0.86 -4.51
CA SER A 133 24.80 -0.04 -3.36
C SER A 133 24.66 1.44 -3.64
N VAL A 134 24.71 2.22 -2.56
CA VAL A 134 24.65 3.68 -2.59
C VAL A 134 25.74 4.25 -1.71
N ALA A 135 26.49 5.21 -2.24
CA ALA A 135 27.43 6.04 -1.51
C ALA A 135 27.10 7.52 -1.71
N GLN A 136 27.50 8.40 -0.80
CA GLN A 136 27.27 9.83 -0.92
C GLN A 136 28.44 10.62 -0.34
N ASP A 137 28.61 11.82 -0.87
CA ASP A 137 29.45 12.89 -0.32
C ASP A 137 28.61 14.13 0.03
N ASP A 138 29.25 15.27 0.23
CA ASP A 138 28.54 16.50 0.60
C ASP A 138 27.65 17.06 -0.54
N ASP A 139 27.95 16.72 -1.80
CA ASP A 139 27.30 17.31 -2.98
C ASP A 139 26.42 16.35 -3.76
N THR A 140 26.76 15.04 -3.77
CA THR A 140 26.15 14.05 -4.65
C THR A 140 25.91 12.71 -3.96
N VAL A 141 25.02 11.93 -4.60
CA VAL A 141 24.80 10.51 -4.30
C VAL A 141 25.17 9.70 -5.53
N THR A 142 25.94 8.64 -5.34
CA THR A 142 26.31 7.68 -6.38
C THR A 142 25.63 6.35 -6.12
N ALA A 143 24.76 5.92 -7.02
CA ALA A 143 24.18 4.59 -7.03
C ALA A 143 25.02 3.69 -7.94
N THR A 144 25.49 2.55 -7.40
CA THR A 144 26.21 1.51 -8.14
C THR A 144 25.21 0.50 -8.69
N LEU A 145 25.33 0.20 -9.97
CA LEU A 145 24.58 -0.79 -10.72
C LEU A 145 25.52 -1.89 -11.18
N HIS A 146 24.98 -3.01 -11.64
CA HIS A 146 25.81 -4.06 -12.23
C HIS A 146 26.71 -3.54 -13.38
N ASN A 147 26.20 -2.64 -14.22
CA ASN A 147 26.88 -2.15 -15.41
C ASN A 147 27.22 -0.65 -15.34
N GLY A 148 27.65 -0.15 -14.19
CA GLY A 148 28.07 1.24 -14.05
C GLY A 148 27.50 1.96 -12.84
N THR A 149 27.46 3.28 -12.93
CA THR A 149 26.99 4.12 -11.83
C THR A 149 26.05 5.22 -12.33
N ILE A 150 25.17 5.69 -11.44
CA ILE A 150 24.34 6.88 -11.65
C ILE A 150 24.67 7.87 -10.54
N CYS A 151 25.05 9.10 -10.94
CA CYS A 151 25.28 10.20 -10.01
C CYS A 151 24.05 11.12 -10.00
N ALA A 152 23.61 11.54 -8.81
CA ALA A 152 22.47 12.43 -8.61
C ALA A 152 22.73 13.41 -7.45
N LYS A 153 22.01 14.53 -7.41
CA LYS A 153 22.05 15.44 -6.24
C LYS A 153 21.30 14.85 -5.05
N TRP A 154 20.20 14.16 -5.30
CA TRP A 154 19.35 13.53 -4.30
C TRP A 154 18.91 12.13 -4.76
N LEU A 155 18.69 11.22 -3.80
CA LEU A 155 18.18 9.89 -4.10
C LEU A 155 16.95 9.58 -3.23
N VAL A 156 15.91 9.04 -3.87
CA VAL A 156 14.70 8.52 -3.22
C VAL A 156 14.69 7.00 -3.36
N GLY A 157 14.93 6.29 -2.25
CA GLY A 157 14.80 4.83 -2.15
C GLY A 157 13.34 4.45 -1.87
N ALA A 158 12.67 3.95 -2.90
CA ALA A 158 11.32 3.39 -2.87
C ALA A 158 11.31 1.92 -3.38
N ASP A 159 12.41 1.23 -3.15
CA ASP A 159 12.78 -0.10 -3.65
C ASP A 159 12.25 -1.25 -2.77
N GLY A 160 11.18 -0.98 -2.02
CA GLY A 160 10.40 -1.98 -1.33
C GLY A 160 11.05 -2.57 -0.07
N SER A 161 10.44 -3.61 0.47
CA SER A 161 10.84 -4.21 1.76
C SER A 161 12.25 -4.78 1.75
N GLY A 162 12.75 -5.21 0.60
CA GLY A 162 14.11 -5.72 0.39
C GLY A 162 15.17 -4.65 0.20
N SER A 163 14.85 -3.37 0.27
CA SER A 163 15.61 -2.18 -0.13
C SER A 163 17.12 -2.32 -0.04
N ALA A 164 17.79 -2.21 -1.20
CA ALA A 164 19.24 -2.11 -1.31
C ALA A 164 19.74 -0.75 -0.82
N VAL A 165 18.95 0.31 -1.08
CA VAL A 165 19.24 1.67 -0.62
C VAL A 165 19.31 1.72 0.91
N ARG A 166 18.29 1.18 1.61
CA ARG A 166 18.30 1.08 3.08
C ARG A 166 19.52 0.32 3.61
N LYS A 167 19.83 -0.82 3.03
CA LYS A 167 20.96 -1.66 3.43
C LYS A 167 22.29 -0.94 3.23
N SER A 168 22.46 -0.21 2.13
CA SER A 168 23.67 0.58 1.87
C SER A 168 23.89 1.70 2.88
N LEU A 169 22.81 2.23 3.46
CA LEU A 169 22.86 3.23 4.53
C LEU A 169 23.16 2.62 5.92
N GLY A 170 23.27 1.29 6.03
CA GLY A 170 23.46 0.60 7.31
C GLY A 170 22.28 0.74 8.27
N LEU A 171 21.08 1.01 7.76
CA LEU A 171 19.91 1.20 8.59
C LEU A 171 19.25 -0.14 8.95
N ASP A 172 19.05 -0.35 10.23
CA ASP A 172 18.28 -1.47 10.75
C ASP A 172 16.80 -1.35 10.37
N TYR A 173 16.19 -2.49 10.08
CA TYR A 173 14.75 -2.58 9.83
C TYR A 173 14.05 -3.20 11.04
N GLY A 174 14.04 -2.44 12.13
CA GLY A 174 13.51 -2.87 13.42
C GLY A 174 12.02 -3.22 13.37
N GLY A 175 11.60 -4.14 14.22
CA GLY A 175 10.21 -4.56 14.31
C GLY A 175 10.05 -6.07 14.43
N ARG A 176 8.90 -6.59 14.01
CA ARG A 176 8.55 -8.02 14.15
C ARG A 176 7.94 -8.61 12.89
N THR A 177 7.95 -9.93 12.81
CA THR A 177 7.19 -10.74 11.86
C THR A 177 6.14 -11.52 12.62
N TYR A 178 4.91 -11.51 12.15
CA TYR A 178 3.83 -12.31 12.75
C TYR A 178 4.03 -13.78 12.42
N THR A 179 3.73 -14.65 13.40
CA THR A 179 3.98 -16.09 13.31
C THR A 179 3.09 -16.74 12.26
N HIS A 180 1.77 -16.45 12.30
CA HIS A 180 0.81 -17.08 11.40
C HIS A 180 0.80 -16.42 10.02
N SER A 181 0.74 -17.26 8.99
CA SER A 181 0.61 -16.85 7.59
C SER A 181 -0.80 -16.32 7.31
N SER A 182 -0.88 -15.44 6.32
CA SER A 182 -2.12 -14.99 5.73
C SER A 182 -2.17 -15.40 4.26
N VAL A 183 -3.38 -15.57 3.72
CA VAL A 183 -3.57 -15.94 2.31
C VAL A 183 -4.48 -14.93 1.66
N LEU A 184 -4.07 -14.45 0.50
CA LEU A 184 -4.88 -13.63 -0.37
C LEU A 184 -5.37 -14.50 -1.53
N VAL A 185 -6.68 -14.55 -1.73
CA VAL A 185 -7.33 -15.34 -2.76
C VAL A 185 -8.10 -14.41 -3.69
N SER A 186 -8.04 -14.68 -4.99
CA SER A 186 -8.94 -14.06 -5.98
C SER A 186 -9.87 -15.11 -6.56
N THR A 187 -11.17 -14.83 -6.59
CA THR A 187 -12.21 -15.74 -7.10
C THR A 187 -13.33 -14.96 -7.78
N PRO A 188 -13.93 -15.47 -8.87
CA PRO A 188 -15.09 -14.86 -9.51
C PRO A 188 -16.39 -15.10 -8.75
N PHE A 189 -16.39 -15.87 -7.64
CA PHE A 189 -17.61 -16.16 -6.88
C PHE A 189 -18.33 -14.88 -6.45
N PRO A 190 -19.62 -14.70 -6.81
CA PRO A 190 -20.35 -13.45 -6.63
C PRO A 190 -20.93 -13.36 -5.20
N PHE A 191 -20.10 -13.14 -4.19
CA PHE A 191 -20.53 -13.07 -2.77
C PHE A 191 -21.72 -12.13 -2.54
N HIS A 192 -21.84 -11.07 -3.32
CA HIS A 192 -22.94 -10.10 -3.21
C HIS A 192 -24.31 -10.64 -3.65
N GLU A 193 -24.35 -11.77 -4.36
CA GLU A 193 -25.58 -12.46 -4.75
C GLU A 193 -25.98 -13.52 -3.72
N HIS A 194 -25.04 -13.95 -2.86
CA HIS A 194 -25.21 -15.06 -1.92
C HIS A 194 -25.24 -14.63 -0.45
N LEU A 195 -24.68 -13.48 -0.12
CA LEU A 195 -24.64 -12.96 1.25
C LEU A 195 -25.51 -11.72 1.37
N GLU A 196 -26.60 -11.84 2.13
CA GLU A 196 -27.54 -10.74 2.36
C GLU A 196 -26.84 -9.54 2.98
N ASP A 197 -27.11 -8.34 2.47
CA ASP A 197 -26.59 -7.05 2.93
C ASP A 197 -25.06 -6.97 3.00
N ILE A 198 -24.32 -7.72 2.17
CA ILE A 198 -22.86 -7.63 2.11
C ILE A 198 -22.41 -6.39 1.33
N SER A 199 -21.54 -5.57 1.92
CA SER A 199 -20.90 -4.46 1.20
C SER A 199 -19.74 -4.94 0.35
N ASP A 200 -19.44 -4.21 -0.72
CA ASP A 200 -18.30 -4.48 -1.62
C ASP A 200 -16.93 -4.50 -0.90
N VAL A 201 -16.85 -3.87 0.27
CA VAL A 201 -15.72 -3.99 1.21
C VAL A 201 -16.25 -4.40 2.57
N SER A 202 -15.95 -5.61 3.00
CA SER A 202 -16.45 -6.19 4.23
C SER A 202 -15.34 -6.85 5.05
N TYR A 203 -15.24 -6.45 6.30
CA TYR A 203 -14.36 -7.05 7.30
C TYR A 203 -15.20 -7.92 8.22
N CYS A 204 -14.98 -9.23 8.16
CA CYS A 204 -15.87 -10.20 8.79
C CYS A 204 -15.18 -10.94 9.94
N TRP A 205 -15.89 -11.05 11.06
CA TRP A 205 -15.60 -12.04 12.08
C TRP A 205 -16.43 -13.29 11.81
N SER A 206 -15.86 -14.45 12.01
CA SER A 206 -16.57 -15.72 12.02
C SER A 206 -16.09 -16.64 13.15
N GLU A 207 -16.82 -17.70 13.40
CA GLU A 207 -16.43 -18.72 14.40
C GLU A 207 -15.10 -19.40 14.03
N ARG A 208 -14.81 -19.53 12.75
CA ARG A 208 -13.56 -20.10 12.24
C ARG A 208 -12.39 -19.13 12.30
N GLY A 209 -12.65 -17.85 12.38
CA GLY A 209 -11.67 -16.79 12.38
C GLY A 209 -12.04 -15.63 11.44
N PRO A 210 -11.23 -14.57 11.42
CA PRO A 210 -11.52 -13.41 10.59
C PRO A 210 -11.26 -13.67 9.12
N PHE A 211 -11.99 -12.95 8.28
CA PHE A 211 -11.71 -12.83 6.85
C PHE A 211 -12.11 -11.44 6.33
N SER A 212 -11.71 -11.08 5.14
CA SER A 212 -12.24 -9.90 4.48
C SER A 212 -12.60 -10.18 3.03
N LEU A 213 -13.67 -9.55 2.58
CA LEU A 213 -14.17 -9.59 1.22
C LEU A 213 -14.02 -8.21 0.61
N LEU A 214 -13.30 -8.11 -0.51
CA LEU A 214 -13.10 -6.88 -1.25
C LEU A 214 -13.48 -7.14 -2.71
N ARG A 215 -14.54 -6.50 -3.18
CA ARG A 215 -14.96 -6.58 -4.58
C ARG A 215 -14.06 -5.71 -5.43
N LEU A 216 -13.53 -6.27 -6.49
CA LEU A 216 -12.97 -5.58 -7.63
C LEU A 216 -13.97 -5.65 -8.79
N ARG A 217 -13.64 -5.10 -9.93
CA ARG A 217 -14.57 -5.04 -11.06
C ARG A 217 -15.04 -6.41 -11.52
N ASP A 218 -14.12 -7.37 -11.65
CA ASP A 218 -14.35 -8.65 -12.31
C ASP A 218 -14.26 -9.85 -11.36
N PHE A 219 -13.86 -9.64 -10.10
CA PHE A 219 -13.66 -10.70 -9.12
C PHE A 219 -13.70 -10.19 -7.69
N TRP A 220 -13.76 -11.12 -6.75
CA TRP A 220 -13.60 -10.85 -5.33
C TRP A 220 -12.22 -11.24 -4.84
N ARG A 221 -11.67 -10.41 -4.00
CA ARG A 221 -10.46 -10.66 -3.24
C ARG A 221 -10.82 -11.01 -1.81
N VAL A 222 -10.38 -12.20 -1.39
CA VAL A 222 -10.64 -12.73 -0.06
C VAL A 222 -9.32 -12.80 0.69
N SER A 223 -9.25 -12.15 1.87
CA SER A 223 -8.11 -12.32 2.77
C SER A 223 -8.48 -13.34 3.84
N LEU A 224 -7.70 -14.40 3.95
CA LEU A 224 -7.91 -15.50 4.89
C LEU A 224 -6.77 -15.55 5.93
N TYR A 225 -7.11 -15.99 7.13
CA TYR A 225 -6.18 -16.13 8.25
C TYR A 225 -6.25 -17.55 8.80
N PRO A 226 -5.63 -18.54 8.14
CA PRO A 226 -5.83 -19.96 8.40
C PRO A 226 -5.24 -20.47 9.73
N GLY A 227 -4.57 -19.62 10.50
CA GLY A 227 -4.03 -19.97 11.82
C GLY A 227 -2.80 -20.88 11.78
N VAL A 228 -2.17 -21.05 10.62
CA VAL A 228 -0.97 -21.89 10.42
C VAL A 228 0.26 -21.05 10.08
N GLU A 229 1.45 -21.58 10.37
CA GLU A 229 2.72 -20.88 10.16
C GLU A 229 3.29 -21.08 8.76
N GLY A 230 3.12 -22.29 8.19
CA GLY A 230 3.65 -22.67 6.89
C GLY A 230 2.94 -21.97 5.73
N LEU A 231 3.69 -21.28 4.85
CA LEU A 231 3.10 -20.61 3.68
C LEU A 231 2.46 -21.62 2.71
N THR A 232 3.13 -22.73 2.43
CA THR A 232 2.63 -23.78 1.54
C THR A 232 1.37 -24.44 2.11
N GLU A 233 1.35 -24.73 3.42
CA GLU A 233 0.19 -25.29 4.11
C GLU A 233 -0.99 -24.31 4.09
N ALA A 234 -0.72 -23.02 4.36
CA ALA A 234 -1.75 -21.97 4.36
C ALA A 234 -2.44 -21.86 3.00
N ALA A 235 -1.68 -21.98 1.89
CA ALA A 235 -2.16 -21.84 0.52
C ALA A 235 -2.59 -23.17 -0.13
N SER A 236 -2.64 -24.28 0.61
CA SER A 236 -3.11 -25.54 0.04
C SER A 236 -4.55 -25.40 -0.49
N ARG A 237 -4.81 -25.96 -1.67
CA ARG A 237 -6.11 -25.82 -2.35
C ARG A 237 -7.26 -26.24 -1.44
N ASP A 238 -7.14 -27.37 -0.78
CA ASP A 238 -8.20 -27.93 0.08
C ASP A 238 -8.51 -26.99 1.24
N ARG A 239 -7.49 -26.39 1.87
CA ARG A 239 -7.66 -25.42 2.96
C ARG A 239 -8.34 -24.13 2.47
N VAL A 240 -7.94 -23.62 1.32
CA VAL A 240 -8.53 -22.41 0.72
C VAL A 240 -10.00 -22.67 0.36
N ILE A 241 -10.31 -23.76 -0.32
CA ILE A 241 -11.68 -24.15 -0.68
C ILE A 241 -12.55 -24.38 0.57
N ASP A 242 -12.00 -25.02 1.58
CA ASP A 242 -12.70 -25.23 2.85
C ASP A 242 -13.00 -23.90 3.58
N TRP A 243 -12.13 -22.90 3.48
CA TRP A 243 -12.39 -21.56 3.96
C TRP A 243 -13.47 -20.84 3.13
N LEU A 244 -13.43 -20.92 1.80
CA LEU A 244 -14.43 -20.31 0.94
C LEU A 244 -15.81 -20.95 1.17
N ALA A 245 -15.87 -22.27 1.33
CA ALA A 245 -17.09 -23.00 1.66
C ALA A 245 -17.64 -22.66 3.04
N HIS A 246 -16.79 -22.26 3.99
CA HIS A 246 -17.25 -21.74 5.29
C HIS A 246 -17.89 -20.34 5.13
N ILE A 247 -17.39 -19.51 4.22
CA ILE A 247 -18.03 -18.22 3.93
C ILE A 247 -19.38 -18.43 3.24
N HIS A 248 -19.45 -19.29 2.23
CA HIS A 248 -20.71 -19.73 1.62
C HIS A 248 -20.54 -21.10 0.99
N ALA A 249 -21.49 -22.01 1.20
CA ALA A 249 -21.40 -23.41 0.75
C ALA A 249 -21.15 -23.54 -0.75
N ASP A 250 -21.81 -22.72 -1.57
CA ASP A 250 -21.70 -22.74 -3.03
C ASP A 250 -20.33 -22.25 -3.53
N ALA A 251 -19.53 -21.57 -2.69
CA ALA A 251 -18.17 -21.18 -3.04
C ALA A 251 -17.17 -22.34 -3.03
N ARG A 252 -17.58 -23.56 -2.65
CA ARG A 252 -16.75 -24.78 -2.64
C ARG A 252 -16.20 -25.13 -4.03
N ASP A 253 -17.01 -24.93 -5.06
CA ASP A 253 -16.68 -25.33 -6.43
C ASP A 253 -16.20 -24.15 -7.29
N THR A 254 -15.91 -23.01 -6.64
CA THR A 254 -15.48 -21.81 -7.36
C THR A 254 -14.07 -21.95 -7.93
N GLU A 255 -13.82 -21.23 -9.01
CA GLU A 255 -12.50 -21.06 -9.56
C GLU A 255 -11.61 -20.23 -8.60
N LEU A 256 -10.36 -20.64 -8.45
CA LEU A 256 -9.32 -19.86 -7.78
C LEU A 256 -8.44 -19.20 -8.85
N LEU A 257 -8.69 -17.92 -9.12
CA LEU A 257 -7.91 -17.14 -10.11
C LEU A 257 -6.47 -16.94 -9.64
N ASN A 258 -6.30 -16.73 -8.33
CA ASN A 258 -4.99 -16.60 -7.72
C ASN A 258 -5.04 -16.97 -6.24
N VAL A 259 -3.95 -17.53 -5.73
CA VAL A 259 -3.73 -17.81 -4.29
C VAL A 259 -2.33 -17.37 -3.92
N SER A 260 -2.20 -16.39 -3.04
CA SER A 260 -0.92 -15.82 -2.63
C SER A 260 -0.78 -15.85 -1.10
N PRO A 261 0.00 -16.79 -0.55
CA PRO A 261 0.32 -16.79 0.87
C PRO A 261 1.41 -15.76 1.18
N TYR A 262 1.32 -15.11 2.33
CA TYR A 262 2.33 -14.15 2.77
C TYR A 262 2.45 -14.09 4.29
N ARG A 263 3.62 -13.63 4.73
CA ARG A 263 3.85 -13.28 6.14
C ARG A 263 3.64 -11.78 6.35
N VAL A 264 3.01 -11.47 7.46
CA VAL A 264 2.77 -10.09 7.87
C VAL A 264 3.96 -9.59 8.67
N HIS A 265 4.44 -8.40 8.32
CA HIS A 265 5.55 -7.72 8.97
C HIS A 265 5.09 -6.38 9.54
N GLU A 266 5.78 -5.96 10.59
CA GLU A 266 5.64 -4.67 11.22
C GLU A 266 7.06 -4.16 11.48
N ARG A 267 7.50 -3.18 10.67
CA ARG A 267 8.88 -2.70 10.70
C ARG A 267 8.95 -1.21 10.46
N CYS A 268 9.96 -0.56 11.03
CA CYS A 268 10.25 0.85 10.76
C CYS A 268 11.75 1.10 10.92
N VAL A 269 12.33 1.87 10.02
CA VAL A 269 13.69 2.39 10.20
C VAL A 269 13.69 3.56 11.19
N ASP A 270 14.82 3.85 11.78
CA ASP A 270 14.99 4.95 12.72
C ASP A 270 15.21 6.32 12.03
N ARG A 271 15.49 6.33 10.73
CA ARG A 271 15.67 7.54 9.92
C ARG A 271 15.09 7.35 8.52
N PHE A 272 14.29 8.31 8.06
CA PHE A 272 13.79 8.37 6.67
C PHE A 272 14.67 9.24 5.78
N ARG A 273 15.60 10.02 6.37
CA ARG A 273 16.64 10.80 5.70
C ARG A 273 18.00 10.48 6.26
N VAL A 274 18.97 10.21 5.40
CA VAL A 274 20.42 10.16 5.73
C VAL A 274 21.15 10.99 4.68
N GLY A 275 21.60 12.19 5.05
CA GLY A 275 22.24 13.12 4.11
C GLY A 275 21.34 13.44 2.92
N ARG A 276 21.76 13.01 1.74
CA ARG A 276 21.09 13.22 0.45
C ARG A 276 20.17 12.08 0.02
N VAL A 277 20.04 11.05 0.84
CA VAL A 277 19.24 9.86 0.56
C VAL A 277 17.98 9.82 1.44
N PHE A 278 16.85 9.55 0.81
CA PHE A 278 15.54 9.39 1.46
C PHE A 278 15.00 8.00 1.25
N LEU A 279 14.30 7.48 2.24
CA LEU A 279 13.52 6.23 2.13
C LEU A 279 12.03 6.56 2.21
N ALA A 280 11.23 5.90 1.37
CA ALA A 280 9.78 6.07 1.33
C ALA A 280 9.05 4.72 1.15
N GLY A 281 7.83 4.61 1.69
CA GLY A 281 7.03 3.41 1.63
C GLY A 281 7.72 2.20 2.26
N ASP A 282 7.58 1.02 1.63
CA ASP A 282 8.09 -0.25 2.16
C ASP A 282 9.62 -0.29 2.32
N ALA A 283 10.37 0.62 1.72
CA ALA A 283 11.80 0.77 2.00
C ALA A 283 12.07 1.35 3.40
N ALA A 284 11.14 2.17 3.91
CA ALA A 284 11.22 2.85 5.20
C ALA A 284 10.39 2.17 6.31
N HIS A 285 9.19 1.71 5.99
CA HIS A 285 8.29 1.11 6.98
C HIS A 285 7.33 0.08 6.38
N LEU A 286 7.03 -0.96 7.15
CA LEU A 286 6.02 -1.98 6.86
C LEU A 286 4.97 -2.01 7.96
N ASN A 287 3.73 -2.15 7.58
CA ASN A 287 2.62 -2.36 8.51
C ASN A 287 1.76 -3.57 8.10
N PRO A 288 1.01 -4.16 9.04
CA PRO A 288 0.00 -5.15 8.68
C PRO A 288 -0.94 -4.63 7.58
N PRO A 289 -1.42 -5.48 6.66
CA PRO A 289 -2.27 -5.05 5.55
C PRO A 289 -3.67 -4.64 6.00
N SER A 290 -4.03 -4.88 7.26
CA SER A 290 -5.35 -4.59 7.83
C SER A 290 -5.69 -3.10 7.75
N GLY A 291 -6.66 -2.78 6.90
CA GLY A 291 -7.09 -1.42 6.61
C GLY A 291 -6.48 -0.79 5.35
N GLY A 292 -5.61 -1.50 4.60
CA GLY A 292 -5.08 -1.00 3.32
C GLY A 292 -4.15 0.22 3.44
N LEU A 293 -3.40 0.35 4.55
CA LEU A 293 -2.64 1.58 4.88
C LEU A 293 -1.24 1.65 4.24
N GLY A 294 -0.64 0.51 3.82
CA GLY A 294 0.76 0.46 3.37
C GLY A 294 1.01 1.28 2.10
N MET A 295 0.43 0.88 0.99
CA MET A 295 0.55 1.60 -0.29
C MET A 295 0.12 3.07 -0.15
N ASN A 296 -1.02 3.31 0.48
CA ASN A 296 -1.54 4.66 0.71
C ASN A 296 -0.54 5.51 1.50
N GLY A 297 -0.03 4.99 2.62
CA GLY A 297 0.99 5.66 3.43
C GLY A 297 2.27 5.96 2.64
N GLY A 298 2.72 5.02 1.81
CA GLY A 298 3.88 5.19 0.95
C GLY A 298 3.70 6.27 -0.12
N ILE A 299 2.52 6.35 -0.77
CA ILE A 299 2.20 7.44 -1.70
C ILE A 299 2.22 8.79 -0.97
N HIS A 300 1.66 8.86 0.25
CA HIS A 300 1.73 10.06 1.08
C HIS A 300 3.18 10.45 1.44
N ASP A 301 4.09 9.47 1.65
CA ASP A 301 5.51 9.75 1.85
C ASP A 301 6.11 10.42 0.61
N ALA A 302 5.85 9.84 -0.57
CA ALA A 302 6.33 10.36 -1.84
C ALA A 302 5.88 11.80 -2.10
N MET A 303 4.59 12.09 -1.92
CA MET A 303 4.03 13.44 -2.12
C MET A 303 4.58 14.44 -1.11
N ASN A 304 4.71 14.06 0.16
CA ASN A 304 5.28 14.90 1.21
C ASN A 304 6.77 15.23 0.95
N LEU A 305 7.55 14.24 0.51
CA LEU A 305 8.95 14.41 0.16
C LEU A 305 9.11 15.30 -1.07
N SER A 306 8.37 14.99 -2.15
CA SER A 306 8.46 15.72 -3.42
C SER A 306 8.16 17.21 -3.25
N ALA A 307 7.14 17.57 -2.47
CA ALA A 307 6.81 18.96 -2.18
C ALA A 307 7.96 19.70 -1.47
N LYS A 308 8.71 19.04 -0.59
CA LYS A 308 9.86 19.63 0.12
C LYS A 308 11.10 19.67 -0.75
N LEU A 309 11.39 18.59 -1.50
CA LEU A 309 12.50 18.56 -2.43
C LEU A 309 12.38 19.66 -3.48
N LEU A 310 11.18 19.86 -4.02
CA LEU A 310 10.92 20.93 -4.98
C LEU A 310 11.26 22.32 -4.40
N ARG A 311 10.87 22.58 -3.15
CA ARG A 311 11.21 23.85 -2.48
C ARG A 311 12.71 24.04 -2.30
N VAL A 312 13.44 22.99 -1.93
CA VAL A 312 14.90 23.02 -1.75
C VAL A 312 15.62 23.18 -3.09
N LEU A 313 15.16 22.49 -4.13
CA LEU A 313 15.69 22.67 -5.50
C LEU A 313 15.47 24.09 -6.03
N ASN A 314 14.44 24.78 -5.53
CA ASN A 314 14.15 26.20 -5.81
C ASN A 314 14.80 27.17 -4.82
N GLY A 315 15.79 26.75 -4.02
CA GLY A 315 16.62 27.59 -3.16
C GLY A 315 16.20 27.69 -1.69
N ALA A 316 15.24 26.90 -1.22
CA ALA A 316 14.97 26.82 0.20
C ALA A 316 16.11 26.07 0.94
N ASP A 317 16.27 26.37 2.26
CA ASP A 317 17.23 25.67 3.12
C ASP A 317 16.94 24.16 3.16
N ASP A 318 17.97 23.34 3.00
CA ASP A 318 17.87 21.88 2.96
C ASP A 318 17.41 21.26 4.28
N LYS A 319 17.51 22.00 5.40
CA LYS A 319 16.89 21.64 6.69
C LYS A 319 15.38 21.42 6.60
N LEU A 320 14.74 21.96 5.55
CA LEU A 320 13.34 21.65 5.25
C LEU A 320 13.11 20.15 5.05
N LEU A 321 14.09 19.43 4.52
CA LEU A 321 14.02 17.99 4.27
C LEU A 321 14.04 17.15 5.57
N ASP A 322 14.57 17.70 6.68
CA ASP A 322 14.45 17.05 7.99
C ASP A 322 13.00 17.01 8.48
N GLN A 323 12.14 17.90 7.98
CA GLN A 323 10.72 17.85 8.29
C GLN A 323 10.05 16.63 7.65
N TYR A 324 10.55 16.15 6.47
CA TYR A 324 10.08 14.90 5.91
C TYR A 324 10.27 13.74 6.87
N ASP A 325 11.50 13.54 7.36
CA ASP A 325 11.81 12.48 8.32
C ASP A 325 10.92 12.61 9.56
N ARG A 326 10.91 13.79 10.20
CA ARG A 326 10.14 14.00 11.43
C ARG A 326 8.65 13.74 11.25
N GLN A 327 8.05 14.23 10.16
CA GLN A 327 6.61 14.09 9.91
C GLN A 327 6.26 12.65 9.52
N ARG A 328 6.92 12.11 8.50
CA ARG A 328 6.51 10.81 7.93
C ARG A 328 6.90 9.65 8.83
N ARG A 329 8.11 9.66 9.40
CA ARG A 329 8.52 8.63 10.35
C ARG A 329 7.66 8.64 11.62
N THR A 330 7.37 9.82 12.17
CA THR A 330 6.48 9.92 13.35
C THR A 330 5.08 9.38 13.02
N LEU A 331 4.53 9.73 11.86
CA LEU A 331 3.22 9.24 11.44
C LEU A 331 3.25 7.71 11.20
N ALA A 332 4.24 7.19 10.50
CA ALA A 332 4.40 5.76 10.27
C ALA A 332 4.49 4.98 11.59
N CYS A 333 5.44 5.35 12.45
CA CYS A 333 5.74 4.60 13.68
C CYS A 333 4.69 4.80 14.79
N LYS A 334 4.08 6.00 14.91
CA LYS A 334 3.16 6.31 16.01
C LYS A 334 1.68 6.27 15.65
N ARG A 335 1.33 6.18 14.37
CA ARG A 335 -0.07 6.16 13.92
C ARG A 335 -0.37 5.00 12.97
N ILE A 336 0.31 4.92 11.80
CA ILE A 336 -0.03 3.93 10.76
C ILE A 336 0.21 2.50 11.27
N ILE A 337 1.43 2.21 11.74
CA ILE A 337 1.78 0.87 12.22
C ILE A 337 0.92 0.46 13.44
N PRO A 338 0.77 1.27 14.50
CA PRO A 338 -0.10 0.93 15.61
C PRO A 338 -1.58 0.77 15.21
N GLN A 339 -2.09 1.61 14.30
CA GLN A 339 -3.46 1.50 13.82
C GLN A 339 -3.69 0.19 13.04
N ALA A 340 -2.78 -0.15 12.13
CA ALA A 340 -2.85 -1.40 11.37
C ALA A 340 -2.73 -2.64 12.29
N ALA A 341 -1.87 -2.57 13.30
CA ALA A 341 -1.74 -3.62 14.32
C ALA A 341 -3.01 -3.73 15.18
N ALA A 342 -3.62 -2.62 15.59
CA ALA A 342 -4.88 -2.59 16.32
C ALA A 342 -6.03 -3.14 15.47
N ASN A 343 -6.10 -2.79 14.19
CA ASN A 343 -7.09 -3.34 13.26
C ASN A 343 -6.93 -4.87 13.15
N ARG A 344 -5.69 -5.35 13.01
CA ARG A 344 -5.41 -6.79 12.98
C ARG A 344 -5.81 -7.48 14.29
N ALA A 345 -5.43 -6.92 15.43
CA ALA A 345 -5.77 -7.47 16.75
C ALA A 345 -7.29 -7.54 16.95
N ARG A 346 -8.01 -6.48 16.57
CA ARG A 346 -9.47 -6.42 16.64
C ARG A 346 -10.11 -7.50 15.76
N MET A 347 -9.62 -7.69 14.53
CA MET A 347 -10.11 -8.74 13.64
C MET A 347 -9.83 -10.13 14.21
N SER A 348 -8.76 -10.32 14.98
CA SER A 348 -8.41 -11.60 15.60
C SER A 348 -9.19 -11.90 16.89
N THR A 349 -10.17 -11.06 17.27
CA THR A 349 -11.01 -11.29 18.45
C THR A 349 -11.83 -12.57 18.27
N THR A 350 -11.72 -13.49 19.22
CA THR A 350 -12.47 -14.74 19.28
C THR A 350 -13.62 -14.63 20.28
N GLY A 351 -14.72 -15.29 19.97
CA GLY A 351 -15.91 -15.28 20.81
C GLY A 351 -16.99 -14.31 20.35
N ARG A 352 -18.16 -14.87 20.02
CA ARG A 352 -19.30 -14.13 19.46
C ARG A 352 -19.72 -12.92 20.30
N PHE A 353 -19.72 -13.03 21.62
CA PHE A 353 -20.09 -11.93 22.52
C PHE A 353 -19.16 -10.72 22.35
N GLN A 354 -17.84 -10.96 22.31
CA GLN A 354 -16.84 -9.89 22.14
C GLN A 354 -16.91 -9.26 20.73
N GLN A 355 -17.21 -10.06 19.71
CA GLN A 355 -17.42 -9.58 18.34
C GLN A 355 -18.64 -8.66 18.25
N LEU A 356 -19.75 -9.05 18.86
CA LEU A 356 -20.98 -8.23 18.91
C LEU A 356 -20.80 -6.95 19.75
N ASP A 357 -20.03 -7.01 20.84
CA ASP A 357 -19.69 -5.80 21.61
C ASP A 357 -18.81 -4.85 20.80
N SER A 358 -17.87 -5.37 20.04
CA SER A 358 -17.09 -4.57 19.09
C SER A 358 -17.97 -3.91 18.03
N LEU A 359 -19.01 -4.59 17.51
CA LEU A 359 -19.98 -3.97 16.59
C LEU A 359 -20.75 -2.83 17.23
N LYS A 360 -21.14 -2.94 18.51
CA LYS A 360 -21.80 -1.84 19.23
C LYS A 360 -20.93 -0.59 19.30
N GLN A 361 -19.63 -0.78 19.61
CA GLN A 361 -18.67 0.33 19.62
C GLN A 361 -18.54 0.97 18.23
N HIS A 362 -18.51 0.17 17.17
CA HIS A 362 -18.46 0.68 15.79
C HIS A 362 -19.74 1.41 15.39
N ARG A 363 -20.92 0.98 15.87
CA ARG A 363 -22.18 1.72 15.64
C ARG A 363 -22.13 3.13 16.22
N THR A 364 -21.56 3.28 17.42
CA THR A 364 -21.36 4.61 18.01
C THR A 364 -20.49 5.49 17.13
N ILE A 365 -19.37 4.94 16.62
CA ILE A 365 -18.47 5.69 15.72
C ILE A 365 -19.17 6.03 14.39
N ALA A 366 -19.91 5.08 13.82
CA ALA A 366 -20.60 5.29 12.52
C ALA A 366 -21.77 6.29 12.63
N SER A 367 -22.34 6.46 13.82
CA SER A 367 -23.43 7.43 14.08
C SER A 367 -22.93 8.80 14.56
N ASP A 368 -21.63 8.92 14.87
CA ASP A 368 -21.02 10.17 15.32
C ASP A 368 -20.74 11.06 14.09
N LYS A 369 -21.49 12.16 13.99
CA LYS A 369 -21.41 13.15 12.91
C LYS A 369 -20.48 14.32 13.21
N GLN A 370 -19.59 14.20 14.23
CA GLN A 370 -18.63 15.26 14.62
C GLN A 370 -17.28 15.15 13.95
#